data_3adae952d68c1878dce1ee3d0644668f
#
_entry.id   3adae952d68c1878dce1ee3d0644668f
#
_cell.length_a   1.000
_cell.length_b   1.000
_cell.length_c   1.000
_cell.angle_alpha   90.00
_cell.angle_beta   90.00
_cell.angle_gamma   90.00
#
_symmetry.space_group_name_H-M   'P 1'
#
loop_
_entity.id
_entity.type
_entity.pdbx_description
1 polymer ?
#
loop_
_entity_poly.entity_id
_entity_poly.type
_entity_poly.pdbx_seq_one_letter_code
_entity_poly.pdbx_strand_id
1 'polypeptide(L)'
;MDLKECNVSLIMLCEKYFLLVDGGLIQVYNYEGRMQCLLKLPSMSVSGEAASAKTVAISNDTNDIIEIAINQCGSANDRKLALIDKCLDCFLIDVKTYYICQKIAKIGAMVTGILFNDQTNMLAGLQDNRLVVWLYPSAAFIDHDLLRKTVFESDESNFGKSSYLHNFVGSHISVRRSDGALIPCTVTPFAIALNSFITANKWDQAIRLCRHVQEKHLWGMLAMIATDMKNFHAAEIAYGALDEIEKVKFLSDLRLQQNSEIRSAMLAAFTGNFREADAMLMHNKHIFRAIMLNISLFRWQRALELAIKYKTHLETVIGYRQRYLQETRREEIDPNFLRYQSEVDVMLDEVRRGGLTSREVALEEPRHFLQAL
;
A
#
# COMPACT_ATOMS: atom_id res chain seq x y z
N MET A 1 -25.45 -24.33 -11.04
CA MET A 1 -24.30 -23.82 -11.82
C MET A 1 -23.32 -24.97 -11.96
N ASP A 2 -23.06 -25.44 -13.17
CA ASP A 2 -22.07 -26.49 -13.40
C ASP A 2 -20.71 -25.85 -13.67
N LEU A 3 -19.78 -26.03 -12.74
CA LEU A 3 -18.38 -25.59 -12.88
C LEU A 3 -17.59 -26.72 -13.57
N LYS A 4 -17.75 -26.87 -14.89
CA LYS A 4 -17.29 -28.05 -15.64
C LYS A 4 -15.76 -28.22 -15.73
N GLU A 5 -14.97 -27.21 -15.36
CA GLU A 5 -13.49 -27.22 -15.55
C GLU A 5 -12.70 -26.65 -14.36
N CYS A 6 -13.32 -26.50 -13.19
CA CYS A 6 -12.65 -25.93 -12.02
C CYS A 6 -12.38 -27.02 -10.96
N ASN A 7 -11.12 -27.11 -10.54
CA ASN A 7 -10.75 -27.94 -9.39
C ASN A 7 -10.76 -27.09 -8.11
N VAL A 8 -11.95 -26.90 -7.55
CA VAL A 8 -12.15 -26.00 -6.41
C VAL A 8 -11.55 -26.63 -5.15
N SER A 9 -10.53 -25.99 -4.58
CA SER A 9 -9.87 -26.38 -3.34
C SER A 9 -10.51 -25.75 -2.10
N LEU A 10 -10.94 -24.46 -2.19
CA LEU A 10 -11.53 -23.73 -1.09
C LEU A 10 -12.74 -22.93 -1.57
N ILE A 11 -13.75 -22.84 -0.70
CA ILE A 11 -14.95 -22.02 -0.91
C ILE A 11 -15.12 -21.11 0.29
N MET A 12 -15.33 -19.81 0.03
CA MET A 12 -15.66 -18.84 1.07
C MET A 12 -16.91 -18.06 0.71
N LEU A 13 -17.81 -17.95 1.67
CA LEU A 13 -19.09 -17.25 1.50
C LEU A 13 -19.01 -15.84 2.11
N CYS A 14 -19.54 -14.86 1.40
CA CYS A 14 -19.71 -13.50 1.84
C CYS A 14 -21.16 -13.06 1.71
N GLU A 15 -21.50 -11.89 2.19
CA GLU A 15 -22.87 -11.36 2.18
C GLU A 15 -23.50 -11.28 0.77
N LYS A 16 -22.75 -10.80 -0.23
CA LYS A 16 -23.25 -10.55 -1.60
C LYS A 16 -22.62 -11.43 -2.68
N TYR A 17 -21.57 -12.14 -2.37
CA TYR A 17 -20.82 -12.95 -3.31
C TYR A 17 -20.14 -14.13 -2.60
N PHE A 18 -19.64 -15.06 -3.35
CA PHE A 18 -18.81 -16.15 -2.84
C PHE A 18 -17.53 -16.27 -3.66
N LEU A 19 -16.52 -16.81 -3.04
CA LEU A 19 -15.19 -16.98 -3.60
C LEU A 19 -14.94 -18.47 -3.82
N LEU A 20 -14.37 -18.80 -4.97
CA LEU A 20 -13.86 -20.12 -5.29
C LEU A 20 -12.37 -20.04 -5.54
N VAL A 21 -11.61 -20.91 -4.92
CA VAL A 21 -10.17 -21.04 -5.14
C VAL A 21 -9.90 -22.25 -5.99
N ASP A 22 -9.21 -22.05 -7.10
CA ASP A 22 -8.74 -23.07 -8.02
C ASP A 22 -7.23 -22.89 -8.22
N GLY A 23 -6.44 -23.66 -7.43
CA GLY A 23 -4.99 -23.48 -7.37
C GLY A 23 -4.56 -22.08 -6.95
N GLY A 24 -3.95 -21.33 -7.86
CA GLY A 24 -3.53 -19.93 -7.65
C GLY A 24 -4.53 -18.87 -8.13
N LEU A 25 -5.73 -19.28 -8.53
CA LEU A 25 -6.76 -18.40 -9.04
C LEU A 25 -7.92 -18.27 -8.04
N ILE A 26 -8.36 -17.05 -7.78
CA ILE A 26 -9.54 -16.79 -6.97
C ILE A 26 -10.63 -16.21 -7.87
N GLN A 27 -11.72 -16.90 -7.97
CA GLN A 27 -12.87 -16.52 -8.74
C GLN A 27 -13.96 -15.97 -7.82
N VAL A 28 -14.45 -14.77 -8.11
CA VAL A 28 -15.52 -14.12 -7.33
C VAL A 28 -16.82 -14.20 -8.11
N TYR A 29 -17.83 -14.83 -7.52
CA TYR A 29 -19.16 -15.01 -8.09
C TYR A 29 -20.21 -14.32 -7.23
N ASN A 30 -21.24 -13.75 -7.88
CA ASN A 30 -22.45 -13.37 -7.18
C ASN A 30 -23.36 -14.60 -6.99
N TYR A 31 -24.35 -14.50 -6.11
CA TYR A 31 -25.29 -15.61 -5.86
C TYR A 31 -26.23 -15.91 -7.06
N GLU A 32 -26.22 -15.08 -8.10
CA GLU A 32 -26.87 -15.36 -9.39
C GLU A 32 -26.03 -16.26 -10.31
N GLY A 33 -24.78 -16.61 -9.89
CA GLY A 33 -23.86 -17.44 -10.66
C GLY A 33 -23.05 -16.69 -11.72
N ARG A 34 -23.03 -15.36 -11.69
CA ARG A 34 -22.20 -14.55 -12.60
C ARG A 34 -20.84 -14.27 -11.99
N MET A 35 -19.79 -14.57 -12.73
CA MET A 35 -18.41 -14.21 -12.34
C MET A 35 -18.25 -12.69 -12.38
N GLN A 36 -17.83 -12.10 -11.26
CA GLN A 36 -17.64 -10.66 -11.13
C GLN A 36 -16.18 -10.27 -11.40
N CYS A 37 -15.23 -11.02 -10.85
CA CYS A 37 -13.82 -10.80 -11.11
C CYS A 37 -13.00 -12.06 -10.93
N LEU A 38 -11.80 -12.05 -11.52
CA LEU A 38 -10.79 -13.08 -11.42
C LEU A 38 -9.53 -12.46 -10.80
N LEU A 39 -9.11 -12.98 -9.67
CA LEU A 39 -7.91 -12.56 -8.96
C LEU A 39 -6.77 -13.53 -9.28
N LYS A 40 -5.62 -13.01 -9.73
CA LYS A 40 -4.41 -13.79 -9.93
C LYS A 40 -3.34 -13.30 -8.98
N LEU A 41 -2.71 -14.21 -8.26
CA LEU A 41 -1.48 -13.88 -7.52
C LEU A 41 -0.39 -13.52 -8.53
N PRO A 42 0.38 -12.44 -8.28
CA PRO A 42 1.56 -12.17 -9.06
C PRO A 42 2.55 -13.31 -8.84
N SER A 43 2.95 -13.99 -9.92
CA SER A 43 4.05 -14.94 -9.85
C SER A 43 5.29 -14.18 -9.39
N MET A 44 5.82 -14.51 -8.22
CA MET A 44 7.07 -13.95 -7.73
C MET A 44 8.23 -14.54 -8.54
N SER A 45 8.51 -13.97 -9.71
CA SER A 45 9.81 -14.12 -10.31
C SER A 45 10.81 -13.31 -9.50
N VAL A 46 11.74 -14.00 -8.85
CA VAL A 46 12.90 -13.40 -8.19
C VAL A 46 13.76 -12.75 -9.27
N SER A 47 13.47 -11.50 -9.61
CA SER A 47 14.40 -10.57 -10.26
C SER A 47 13.74 -9.22 -10.39
N GLY A 48 14.35 -8.21 -9.75
CA GLY A 48 13.91 -6.83 -9.84
C GLY A 48 14.12 -6.28 -11.25
N GLU A 49 13.10 -6.37 -12.07
CA GLU A 49 12.96 -5.52 -13.24
C GLU A 49 11.48 -5.33 -13.56
N ALA A 50 11.15 -4.09 -13.92
CA ALA A 50 9.81 -3.62 -14.21
C ALA A 50 9.07 -4.57 -15.19
N ALA A 51 8.02 -5.22 -14.70
CA ALA A 51 7.16 -6.06 -15.51
C ALA A 51 6.43 -5.23 -16.56
N SER A 52 6.96 -5.21 -17.76
CA SER A 52 6.21 -4.91 -18.97
C SER A 52 5.23 -6.05 -19.20
N ALA A 53 3.96 -5.70 -19.39
CA ALA A 53 2.86 -6.64 -19.62
C ALA A 53 3.12 -7.51 -20.87
N LYS A 54 3.73 -8.67 -20.69
CA LYS A 54 3.65 -9.79 -21.61
C LYS A 54 3.26 -11.01 -20.81
N THR A 55 2.09 -11.53 -21.11
CA THR A 55 1.55 -12.79 -20.61
C THR A 55 2.55 -13.92 -20.91
N VAL A 56 3.36 -14.29 -19.95
CA VAL A 56 4.17 -15.50 -20.02
C VAL A 56 3.39 -16.57 -19.28
N ALA A 57 3.05 -17.63 -19.97
CA ALA A 57 2.50 -18.84 -19.37
C ALA A 57 3.53 -19.40 -18.38
N ILE A 58 3.23 -19.36 -17.09
CA ILE A 58 4.09 -19.83 -16.01
C ILE A 58 3.49 -21.13 -15.48
N SER A 59 4.37 -22.09 -15.29
CA SER A 59 4.11 -23.39 -14.70
C SER A 59 3.22 -23.28 -13.44
N ASN A 60 2.14 -24.05 -13.42
CA ASN A 60 1.03 -24.00 -12.45
C ASN A 60 1.39 -24.46 -11.02
N ASP A 61 2.65 -24.72 -10.69
CA ASP A 61 2.99 -25.48 -9.47
C ASP A 61 3.41 -24.66 -8.23
N THR A 62 3.55 -23.33 -8.33
CA THR A 62 4.12 -22.57 -7.20
C THR A 62 3.15 -21.64 -6.47
N ASN A 63 1.93 -21.44 -6.94
CA ASN A 63 1.01 -20.44 -6.41
C ASN A 63 -0.27 -21.03 -5.78
N ASP A 64 -0.24 -22.28 -5.30
CA ASP A 64 -1.43 -22.81 -4.65
C ASP A 64 -1.71 -22.10 -3.33
N ILE A 65 -2.96 -21.74 -3.16
CA ILE A 65 -3.48 -21.08 -1.96
C ILE A 65 -3.87 -22.13 -0.95
N ILE A 66 -3.33 -22.02 0.27
CA ILE A 66 -3.61 -22.95 1.38
C ILE A 66 -4.83 -22.49 2.17
N GLU A 67 -4.92 -21.21 2.48
CA GLU A 67 -5.97 -20.64 3.32
C GLU A 67 -6.38 -19.26 2.83
N ILE A 68 -7.65 -18.94 2.99
CA ILE A 68 -8.21 -17.63 2.70
C ILE A 68 -9.08 -17.15 3.86
N ALA A 69 -9.04 -15.86 4.13
CA ALA A 69 -9.94 -15.19 5.06
C ALA A 69 -10.44 -13.89 4.46
N ILE A 70 -11.70 -13.56 4.67
CA ILE A 70 -12.28 -12.32 4.16
C ILE A 70 -12.88 -11.50 5.29
N ASN A 71 -12.65 -10.20 5.22
CA ASN A 71 -13.26 -9.25 6.11
C ASN A 71 -14.77 -9.15 5.86
N GLN A 72 -15.57 -9.29 6.91
CA GLN A 72 -17.04 -9.16 6.86
C GLN A 72 -17.52 -7.78 7.34
N CYS A 73 -16.61 -6.91 7.85
CA CYS A 73 -16.95 -5.59 8.38
C CYS A 73 -16.96 -4.52 7.30
N GLY A 74 -17.79 -3.48 7.48
CA GLY A 74 -17.85 -2.34 6.58
C GLY A 74 -18.66 -2.58 5.31
N SER A 75 -18.40 -1.79 4.27
CA SER A 75 -19.13 -1.86 2.99
C SER A 75 -18.85 -3.18 2.26
N ALA A 76 -19.91 -3.79 1.73
CA ALA A 76 -19.78 -5.01 0.92
C ALA A 76 -18.97 -4.81 -0.39
N ASN A 77 -18.80 -3.57 -0.83
CA ASN A 77 -18.03 -3.24 -2.03
C ASN A 77 -16.54 -2.96 -1.75
N ASP A 78 -16.12 -2.92 -0.49
CA ASP A 78 -14.75 -2.63 -0.05
C ASP A 78 -14.28 -3.71 0.94
N ARG A 79 -14.21 -4.94 0.44
CA ARG A 79 -13.76 -6.10 1.23
C ARG A 79 -12.27 -6.31 1.07
N LYS A 80 -11.64 -6.76 2.14
CA LYS A 80 -10.25 -7.17 2.15
C LYS A 80 -10.18 -8.69 2.25
N LEU A 81 -9.41 -9.29 1.38
CA LEU A 81 -9.13 -10.71 1.37
C LEU A 81 -7.69 -10.94 1.82
N ALA A 82 -7.50 -11.73 2.85
CA ALA A 82 -6.20 -12.25 3.23
C ALA A 82 -6.07 -13.68 2.73
N LEU A 83 -4.89 -14.06 2.30
CA LEU A 83 -4.60 -15.41 1.84
C LEU A 83 -3.18 -15.84 2.23
N ILE A 84 -3.00 -17.14 2.35
CA ILE A 84 -1.71 -17.79 2.59
C ILE A 84 -1.40 -18.67 1.38
N ASP A 85 -0.19 -18.53 0.85
CA ASP A 85 0.32 -19.40 -0.22
C ASP A 85 1.09 -20.62 0.31
N LYS A 86 1.54 -21.50 -0.59
CA LYS A 86 2.38 -22.68 -0.24
C LYS A 86 3.70 -22.32 0.46
N CYS A 87 4.21 -21.11 0.24
CA CYS A 87 5.43 -20.62 0.88
C CYS A 87 5.18 -20.09 2.29
N LEU A 88 3.94 -20.19 2.80
CA LEU A 88 3.49 -19.60 4.07
C LEU A 88 3.60 -18.06 4.09
N ASP A 89 3.56 -17.45 2.92
CA ASP A 89 3.51 -16.01 2.77
C ASP A 89 2.07 -15.52 2.83
N CYS A 90 1.83 -14.51 3.65
CA CYS A 90 0.51 -13.92 3.80
C CYS A 90 0.39 -12.66 2.94
N PHE A 91 -0.63 -12.64 2.09
CA PHE A 91 -0.96 -11.52 1.21
C PHE A 91 -2.31 -10.93 1.55
N LEU A 92 -2.42 -9.63 1.44
CA LEU A 92 -3.67 -8.89 1.50
C LEU A 92 -4.06 -8.41 0.11
N ILE A 93 -5.33 -8.58 -0.24
CA ILE A 93 -5.90 -8.15 -1.52
C ILE A 93 -7.09 -7.25 -1.25
N ASP A 94 -7.15 -6.14 -1.98
CA ASP A 94 -8.29 -5.23 -1.99
C ASP A 94 -9.29 -5.68 -3.04
N VAL A 95 -10.40 -6.28 -2.60
CA VAL A 95 -11.45 -6.82 -3.49
C VAL A 95 -12.41 -5.72 -3.87
N LYS A 96 -12.18 -5.09 -5.02
CA LYS A 96 -13.11 -4.11 -5.61
C LYS A 96 -13.87 -4.74 -6.76
N THR A 97 -15.18 -4.77 -6.66
CA THR A 97 -16.10 -5.49 -7.56
C THR A 97 -16.05 -5.02 -9.02
N TYR A 98 -15.48 -3.84 -9.29
CA TYR A 98 -15.53 -3.19 -10.61
C TYR A 98 -14.18 -2.78 -11.20
N TYR A 99 -13.04 -3.13 -10.57
CA TYR A 99 -11.72 -2.68 -11.04
C TYR A 99 -10.82 -3.82 -11.49
N ILE A 100 -10.19 -3.62 -12.66
CA ILE A 100 -9.28 -4.57 -13.30
C ILE A 100 -7.92 -4.64 -12.57
N CYS A 101 -7.53 -3.58 -11.87
CA CYS A 101 -6.30 -3.52 -11.10
C CYS A 101 -6.59 -3.58 -9.61
N GLN A 102 -6.31 -4.73 -9.02
CA GLN A 102 -6.41 -4.92 -7.58
C GLN A 102 -5.05 -4.69 -6.94
N LYS A 103 -5.07 -4.06 -5.78
CA LYS A 103 -3.86 -3.91 -4.98
C LYS A 103 -3.61 -5.21 -4.23
N ILE A 104 -2.39 -5.73 -4.33
CA ILE A 104 -1.92 -6.91 -3.61
C ILE A 104 -0.67 -6.50 -2.84
N ALA A 105 -0.63 -6.80 -1.55
CA ALA A 105 0.52 -6.53 -0.70
C ALA A 105 0.85 -7.74 0.18
N LYS A 106 2.13 -8.07 0.31
CA LYS A 106 2.61 -9.05 1.26
C LYS A 106 2.65 -8.40 2.65
N ILE A 107 1.98 -9.02 3.64
CA ILE A 107 1.88 -8.49 5.00
C ILE A 107 2.65 -9.31 6.02
N GLY A 108 2.94 -10.58 5.72
CA GLY A 108 3.68 -11.46 6.61
C GLY A 108 4.32 -12.63 5.88
N ALA A 109 5.21 -13.32 6.56
CA ALA A 109 5.85 -14.56 6.12
C ALA A 109 5.79 -15.59 7.25
N MET A 110 5.89 -16.87 6.93
CA MET A 110 5.80 -18.00 7.88
C MET A 110 4.48 -18.01 8.65
N VAL A 111 3.39 -17.62 7.99
CA VAL A 111 2.04 -17.58 8.56
C VAL A 111 1.33 -18.92 8.30
N THR A 112 0.86 -19.56 9.35
CA THR A 112 0.23 -20.89 9.27
C THR A 112 -1.30 -20.86 9.38
N GLY A 113 -1.90 -19.75 9.78
CA GLY A 113 -3.35 -19.58 9.84
C GLY A 113 -3.71 -18.10 9.96
N ILE A 114 -4.87 -17.70 9.42
CA ILE A 114 -5.37 -16.33 9.40
C ILE A 114 -6.85 -16.26 9.75
N LEU A 115 -7.25 -15.20 10.46
CA LEU A 115 -8.65 -14.96 10.80
C LEU A 115 -8.93 -13.47 10.97
N PHE A 116 -9.95 -12.95 10.29
CA PHE A 116 -10.43 -11.58 10.53
C PHE A 116 -11.29 -11.47 11.78
N ASN A 117 -11.25 -10.28 12.37
CA ASN A 117 -12.14 -9.93 13.48
C ASN A 117 -13.59 -9.76 12.99
N ASP A 118 -14.56 -10.04 13.85
CA ASP A 118 -15.99 -9.96 13.56
C ASP A 118 -16.52 -8.52 13.43
N GLN A 119 -15.90 -7.55 14.11
CA GLN A 119 -16.39 -6.17 14.23
C GLN A 119 -15.50 -5.12 13.57
N THR A 120 -14.24 -5.46 13.34
CA THR A 120 -13.23 -4.53 12.83
C THR A 120 -12.42 -5.15 11.70
N ASN A 121 -11.59 -4.34 11.03
CA ASN A 121 -10.69 -4.81 9.99
C ASN A 121 -9.38 -5.44 10.53
N MET A 122 -9.32 -5.79 11.81
CA MET A 122 -8.15 -6.45 12.38
C MET A 122 -8.02 -7.88 11.84
N LEU A 123 -6.79 -8.27 11.55
CA LEU A 123 -6.45 -9.62 11.09
C LEU A 123 -5.52 -10.27 12.11
N ALA A 124 -5.88 -11.44 12.60
CA ALA A 124 -5.02 -12.29 13.40
C ALA A 124 -4.32 -13.31 12.50
N GLY A 125 -3.07 -13.63 12.82
CA GLY A 125 -2.30 -14.68 12.16
C GLY A 125 -1.45 -15.45 13.18
N LEU A 126 -1.18 -16.70 12.87
CA LEU A 126 -0.18 -17.51 13.58
C LEU A 126 1.10 -17.47 12.75
N GLN A 127 2.12 -16.81 13.26
CA GLN A 127 3.42 -16.65 12.62
C GLN A 127 4.49 -17.29 13.50
N ASP A 128 5.16 -18.31 13.00
CA ASP A 128 6.22 -19.02 13.74
C ASP A 128 5.79 -19.43 15.18
N ASN A 129 4.59 -19.97 15.31
CA ASN A 129 3.94 -20.35 16.58
C ASN A 129 3.68 -19.17 17.55
N ARG A 130 3.69 -17.94 17.08
CA ARG A 130 3.31 -16.75 17.84
C ARG A 130 2.02 -16.16 17.27
N LEU A 131 1.25 -15.55 18.12
CA LEU A 131 0.08 -14.79 17.68
C LEU A 131 0.51 -13.40 17.27
N VAL A 132 0.22 -13.06 16.02
CA VAL A 132 0.47 -11.76 15.43
C VAL A 132 -0.88 -11.16 15.03
N VAL A 133 -1.14 -9.91 15.41
CA VAL A 133 -2.37 -9.22 15.03
C VAL A 133 -2.04 -7.92 14.31
N TRP A 134 -2.41 -7.85 13.04
CA TRP A 134 -2.38 -6.62 12.27
C TRP A 134 -3.61 -5.79 12.63
N LEU A 135 -3.43 -4.71 13.41
CA LEU A 135 -4.52 -3.85 13.85
C LEU A 135 -5.20 -3.10 12.70
N TYR A 136 -4.42 -2.81 11.65
CA TYR A 136 -4.94 -2.22 10.42
C TYR A 136 -4.18 -2.78 9.21
N PRO A 137 -4.58 -3.95 8.68
CA PRO A 137 -3.86 -4.61 7.57
C PRO A 137 -3.76 -3.74 6.31
N SER A 138 -4.77 -2.90 6.05
CA SER A 138 -4.78 -1.96 4.92
C SER A 138 -3.64 -0.94 4.93
N ALA A 139 -2.89 -0.82 6.04
CA ALA A 139 -1.63 -0.07 6.11
C ALA A 139 -0.66 -0.47 5.00
N ALA A 140 -0.65 -1.74 4.61
CA ALA A 140 0.19 -2.24 3.51
C ALA A 140 -0.06 -1.55 2.16
N PHE A 141 -1.23 -0.95 1.96
CA PHE A 141 -1.60 -0.21 0.74
C PHE A 141 -1.38 1.30 0.85
N ILE A 142 -1.13 1.82 2.06
CA ILE A 142 -1.02 3.25 2.35
C ILE A 142 0.44 3.60 2.62
N ASP A 143 1.06 2.92 3.57
CA ASP A 143 2.46 3.09 3.95
C ASP A 143 3.01 1.76 4.47
N HIS A 144 3.72 1.05 3.60
CA HIS A 144 4.27 -0.27 3.91
C HIS A 144 5.29 -0.24 5.05
N ASP A 145 6.02 0.86 5.21
CA ASP A 145 7.06 0.99 6.26
C ASP A 145 6.44 1.02 7.65
N LEU A 146 5.25 1.62 7.77
CA LEU A 146 4.52 1.65 9.04
C LEU A 146 3.73 0.39 9.35
N LEU A 147 3.59 -0.54 8.40
CA LEU A 147 2.86 -1.79 8.65
C LEU A 147 3.39 -2.50 9.91
N ARG A 148 4.72 -2.57 10.06
CA ARG A 148 5.35 -3.19 11.25
C ARG A 148 5.02 -2.48 12.56
N LYS A 149 4.80 -1.16 12.52
CA LYS A 149 4.43 -0.37 13.71
C LYS A 149 2.94 -0.52 14.08
N THR A 150 2.12 -1.12 13.20
CA THR A 150 0.70 -1.42 13.46
C THR A 150 0.44 -2.85 13.89
N VAL A 151 1.50 -3.63 14.08
CA VAL A 151 1.41 -5.03 14.47
C VAL A 151 1.48 -5.15 15.99
N PHE A 152 0.55 -5.93 16.54
CA PHE A 152 0.57 -6.38 17.92
C PHE A 152 1.04 -7.84 17.94
N GLU A 153 2.10 -8.13 18.68
CA GLU A 153 2.64 -9.47 18.87
C GLU A 153 2.38 -9.91 20.30
N SER A 154 1.90 -11.13 20.47
CA SER A 154 1.77 -11.75 21.79
C SER A 154 2.98 -12.63 22.06
N ASP A 155 3.61 -12.42 23.20
CA ASP A 155 4.76 -13.21 23.66
C ASP A 155 4.37 -14.62 24.14
N GLU A 156 3.10 -14.99 24.11
CA GLU A 156 2.63 -16.31 24.49
C GLU A 156 3.05 -17.36 23.48
N SER A 157 4.11 -18.10 23.80
CA SER A 157 4.66 -19.17 22.95
C SER A 157 4.03 -20.55 23.21
N ASN A 158 2.94 -20.64 23.98
CA ASN A 158 2.36 -21.90 24.47
C ASN A 158 1.46 -22.61 23.46
N PHE A 159 1.43 -22.17 22.21
CA PHE A 159 0.51 -22.73 21.22
C PHE A 159 0.91 -24.13 20.74
N GLY A 160 2.20 -24.46 20.77
CA GLY A 160 2.71 -25.77 20.30
C GLY A 160 2.70 -25.85 18.77
N LYS A 161 3.14 -27.00 18.26
CA LYS A 161 3.11 -27.30 16.83
C LYS A 161 1.67 -27.61 16.40
N SER A 162 1.25 -27.15 15.23
CA SER A 162 -0.09 -27.41 14.65
C SER A 162 -1.26 -26.81 15.45
N SER A 163 -1.11 -25.59 15.92
CA SER A 163 -2.21 -24.77 16.43
C SER A 163 -2.96 -24.10 15.30
N TYR A 164 -4.25 -23.77 15.53
CA TYR A 164 -5.04 -23.00 14.57
C TYR A 164 -5.93 -21.95 15.27
N LEU A 165 -6.21 -20.88 14.56
CA LEU A 165 -7.11 -19.83 15.02
C LEU A 165 -8.55 -20.36 15.00
N HIS A 166 -9.22 -20.32 16.15
CA HIS A 166 -10.58 -20.81 16.27
C HIS A 166 -11.60 -19.68 16.16
N ASN A 167 -11.38 -18.57 16.86
CA ASN A 167 -12.30 -17.45 16.89
C ASN A 167 -11.59 -16.13 17.19
N PHE A 168 -12.10 -15.02 16.62
CA PHE A 168 -11.64 -13.67 16.88
C PHE A 168 -12.84 -12.73 17.03
N VAL A 169 -13.32 -12.53 18.24
CA VAL A 169 -14.50 -11.73 18.59
C VAL A 169 -14.10 -10.57 19.48
N GLY A 170 -14.38 -9.36 19.05
CA GLY A 170 -14.00 -8.16 19.80
C GLY A 170 -12.49 -8.14 20.06
N SER A 171 -12.06 -8.08 21.32
CA SER A 171 -10.65 -8.13 21.72
C SER A 171 -10.13 -9.54 22.03
N HIS A 172 -10.99 -10.58 21.92
CA HIS A 172 -10.64 -11.93 22.33
C HIS A 172 -10.37 -12.84 21.14
N ILE A 173 -9.22 -13.49 21.17
CA ILE A 173 -8.80 -14.50 20.20
C ILE A 173 -8.71 -15.84 20.93
N SER A 174 -9.25 -16.88 20.33
CA SER A 174 -9.10 -18.25 20.83
C SER A 174 -8.23 -19.05 19.86
N VAL A 175 -7.12 -19.55 20.37
CA VAL A 175 -6.22 -20.44 19.63
C VAL A 175 -6.46 -21.87 20.12
N ARG A 176 -6.73 -22.80 19.20
CA ARG A 176 -6.90 -24.21 19.53
C ARG A 176 -5.62 -24.97 19.24
N ARG A 177 -5.14 -25.68 20.22
CA ARG A 177 -3.99 -26.58 20.13
C ARG A 177 -4.37 -27.93 19.52
N SER A 178 -3.36 -28.69 19.11
CA SER A 178 -3.52 -30.07 18.61
C SER A 178 -4.12 -31.03 19.62
N ASP A 179 -3.94 -30.78 20.92
CA ASP A 179 -4.54 -31.55 22.03
C ASP A 179 -6.01 -31.17 22.30
N GLY A 180 -6.57 -30.26 21.55
CA GLY A 180 -7.94 -29.76 21.70
C GLY A 180 -8.12 -28.62 22.72
N ALA A 181 -7.08 -28.25 23.47
CA ALA A 181 -7.14 -27.16 24.44
C ALA A 181 -7.31 -25.81 23.73
N LEU A 182 -8.18 -24.98 24.29
CA LEU A 182 -8.39 -23.61 23.83
C LEU A 182 -7.57 -22.63 24.69
N ILE A 183 -6.70 -21.87 24.07
CA ILE A 183 -5.90 -20.84 24.73
C ILE A 183 -6.54 -19.47 24.41
N PRO A 184 -7.08 -18.76 25.42
CA PRO A 184 -7.59 -17.41 25.22
C PRO A 184 -6.44 -16.41 25.17
N CYS A 185 -6.43 -15.57 24.16
CA CYS A 185 -5.53 -14.44 24.01
C CYS A 185 -6.35 -13.15 23.90
N THR A 186 -5.79 -12.06 24.37
CA THR A 186 -6.46 -10.76 24.30
C THR A 186 -5.62 -9.74 23.54
N VAL A 187 -6.26 -9.04 22.63
CA VAL A 187 -5.67 -7.87 21.95
C VAL A 187 -6.03 -6.62 22.77
N THR A 188 -5.21 -5.58 22.67
CA THR A 188 -5.48 -4.31 23.33
C THR A 188 -6.90 -3.79 23.02
N PRO A 189 -7.76 -3.56 24.01
CA PRO A 189 -9.12 -3.07 23.79
C PRO A 189 -9.13 -1.65 23.24
N PHE A 190 -8.03 -0.92 23.39
CA PHE A 190 -7.89 0.45 22.91
C PHE A 190 -7.93 0.54 21.37
N ALA A 191 -7.52 -0.49 20.63
CA ALA A 191 -7.63 -0.54 19.18
C ALA A 191 -9.10 -0.50 18.72
N ILE A 192 -9.98 -1.22 19.41
CA ILE A 192 -11.42 -1.23 19.12
C ILE A 192 -12.04 0.12 19.47
N ALA A 193 -11.70 0.68 20.65
CA ALA A 193 -12.15 2.00 21.08
C ALA A 193 -11.69 3.08 20.10
N LEU A 194 -10.43 3.03 19.64
CA LEU A 194 -9.89 3.94 18.64
C LEU A 194 -10.71 3.87 17.33
N ASN A 195 -10.95 2.66 16.82
CA ASN A 195 -11.76 2.47 15.62
C ASN A 195 -13.20 3.02 15.80
N SER A 196 -13.82 2.84 16.97
CA SER A 196 -15.15 3.38 17.26
C SER A 196 -15.20 4.92 17.27
N PHE A 197 -14.16 5.58 17.80
CA PHE A 197 -14.06 7.04 17.74
C PHE A 197 -13.88 7.55 16.31
N ILE A 198 -13.07 6.86 15.50
CA ILE A 198 -12.83 7.23 14.13
C ILE A 198 -14.10 7.05 13.28
N THR A 199 -14.80 5.93 13.40
CA THR A 199 -16.06 5.68 12.69
C THR A 199 -17.15 6.67 13.08
N ALA A 200 -17.15 7.15 14.33
CA ALA A 200 -18.03 8.24 14.82
C ALA A 200 -17.52 9.63 14.41
N ASN A 201 -16.44 9.75 13.64
CA ASN A 201 -15.79 11.00 13.23
C ASN A 201 -15.32 11.88 14.40
N LYS A 202 -14.99 11.28 15.54
CA LYS A 202 -14.53 11.95 16.77
C LYS A 202 -13.00 11.95 16.89
N TRP A 203 -12.34 12.61 15.95
CA TRP A 203 -10.87 12.61 15.83
C TRP A 203 -10.14 13.13 17.06
N ASP A 204 -10.66 14.16 17.73
CA ASP A 204 -10.06 14.70 18.96
C ASP A 204 -10.05 13.67 20.09
N GLN A 205 -11.11 12.85 20.20
CA GLN A 205 -11.18 11.79 21.21
C GLN A 205 -10.21 10.66 20.86
N ALA A 206 -10.07 10.32 19.58
CA ALA A 206 -9.09 9.35 19.10
C ALA A 206 -7.67 9.79 19.43
N ILE A 207 -7.31 11.06 19.17
CA ILE A 207 -5.99 11.61 19.49
C ILE A 207 -5.75 11.62 21.02
N ARG A 208 -6.75 12.00 21.81
CA ARG A 208 -6.65 11.99 23.29
C ARG A 208 -6.43 10.57 23.82
N LEU A 209 -7.12 9.57 23.27
CA LEU A 209 -6.91 8.16 23.61
C LEU A 209 -5.46 7.74 23.37
N CYS A 210 -4.93 8.02 22.18
CA CYS A 210 -3.55 7.67 21.82
C CYS A 210 -2.53 8.40 22.74
N ARG A 211 -2.77 9.65 23.09
CA ARG A 211 -1.91 10.41 24.04
C ARG A 211 -1.94 9.83 25.45
N HIS A 212 -3.08 9.28 25.87
CA HIS A 212 -3.21 8.67 27.20
C HIS A 212 -2.52 7.32 27.27
N VAL A 213 -2.72 6.48 26.26
CA VAL A 213 -2.21 5.10 26.24
C VAL A 213 -0.73 5.05 25.84
N GLN A 214 -0.27 5.95 24.96
CA GLN A 214 1.12 6.10 24.49
C GLN A 214 1.72 4.86 23.79
N GLU A 215 0.89 3.95 23.29
CA GLU A 215 1.33 2.78 22.55
C GLU A 215 1.62 3.12 21.08
N LYS A 216 2.80 2.72 20.57
CA LYS A 216 3.23 3.03 19.20
C LYS A 216 2.31 2.45 18.13
N HIS A 217 1.79 1.24 18.35
CA HIS A 217 0.89 0.60 17.38
C HIS A 217 -0.47 1.31 17.26
N LEU A 218 -0.98 1.94 18.32
CA LEU A 218 -2.20 2.76 18.24
C LEU A 218 -1.96 4.06 17.46
N TRP A 219 -0.80 4.70 17.63
CA TRP A 219 -0.41 5.84 16.81
C TRP A 219 -0.22 5.44 15.34
N GLY A 220 0.36 4.27 15.06
CA GLY A 220 0.47 3.72 13.71
C GLY A 220 -0.90 3.50 13.07
N MET A 221 -1.82 2.88 13.80
CA MET A 221 -3.20 2.67 13.34
C MET A 221 -3.91 4.00 13.07
N LEU A 222 -3.81 4.99 13.98
CA LEU A 222 -4.40 6.31 13.78
C LEU A 222 -3.81 7.02 12.56
N ALA A 223 -2.48 6.98 12.37
CA ALA A 223 -1.81 7.59 11.23
C ALA A 223 -2.33 7.03 9.90
N MET A 224 -2.44 5.69 9.81
CA MET A 224 -2.91 5.02 8.59
C MET A 224 -4.37 5.34 8.28
N ILE A 225 -5.27 5.21 9.27
CA ILE A 225 -6.69 5.48 9.04
C ILE A 225 -6.92 6.96 8.73
N ALA A 226 -6.23 7.87 9.42
CA ALA A 226 -6.35 9.30 9.16
C ALA A 226 -5.87 9.67 7.74
N THR A 227 -4.82 9.03 7.25
CA THR A 227 -4.31 9.22 5.87
C THR A 227 -5.31 8.68 4.84
N ASP A 228 -5.86 7.50 5.05
CA ASP A 228 -6.85 6.87 4.19
C ASP A 228 -8.14 7.71 4.11
N MET A 229 -8.62 8.19 5.24
CA MET A 229 -9.79 9.07 5.33
C MET A 229 -9.50 10.55 5.00
N LYS A 230 -8.27 10.87 4.58
CA LYS A 230 -7.81 12.21 4.18
C LYS A 230 -7.94 13.27 5.29
N ASN A 231 -7.89 12.85 6.54
CA ASN A 231 -7.80 13.76 7.69
C ASN A 231 -6.32 14.07 7.98
N PHE A 232 -5.74 14.99 7.21
CA PHE A 232 -4.32 15.29 7.27
C PHE A 232 -3.89 15.87 8.62
N HIS A 233 -4.77 16.57 9.32
CA HIS A 233 -4.46 17.11 10.65
C HIS A 233 -4.23 16.00 11.68
N ALA A 234 -5.11 15.01 11.74
CA ALA A 234 -4.94 13.88 12.65
C ALA A 234 -3.73 13.01 12.23
N ALA A 235 -3.50 12.87 10.91
CA ALA A 235 -2.35 12.16 10.37
C ALA A 235 -1.03 12.83 10.77
N GLU A 236 -0.89 14.17 10.61
CA GLU A 236 0.30 14.93 11.04
C GLU A 236 0.63 14.68 12.52
N ILE A 237 -0.37 14.73 13.40
CA ILE A 237 -0.16 14.50 14.84
C ILE A 237 0.30 13.06 15.09
N ALA A 238 -0.31 12.09 14.41
CA ALA A 238 0.00 10.68 14.60
C ALA A 238 1.39 10.31 14.08
N TYR A 239 1.77 10.80 12.88
CA TYR A 239 3.13 10.62 12.35
C TYR A 239 4.17 11.35 13.21
N GLY A 240 3.84 12.53 13.74
CA GLY A 240 4.72 13.25 14.68
C GLY A 240 4.97 12.47 15.98
N ALA A 241 3.97 11.75 16.49
CA ALA A 241 4.12 10.88 17.66
C ALA A 241 4.95 9.61 17.37
N LEU A 242 5.14 9.26 16.09
CA LEU A 242 5.95 8.13 15.63
C LEU A 242 7.37 8.55 15.22
N ASP A 243 7.73 9.84 15.38
CA ASP A 243 9.00 10.43 14.97
C ASP A 243 9.28 10.40 13.45
N GLU A 244 8.21 10.29 12.62
CA GLU A 244 8.30 10.28 11.16
C GLU A 244 8.25 11.72 10.59
N ILE A 245 9.29 12.52 10.85
CA ILE A 245 9.31 13.97 10.60
C ILE A 245 9.12 14.31 9.11
N GLU A 246 9.71 13.52 8.20
CA GLU A 246 9.60 13.73 6.76
C GLU A 246 8.16 13.58 6.28
N LYS A 247 7.45 12.57 6.79
CA LYS A 247 6.04 12.32 6.45
C LYS A 247 5.13 13.41 7.02
N VAL A 248 5.43 13.90 8.24
CA VAL A 248 4.71 15.06 8.82
C VAL A 248 4.82 16.27 7.93
N LYS A 249 6.04 16.59 7.47
CA LYS A 249 6.28 17.73 6.58
C LYS A 249 5.51 17.57 5.26
N PHE A 250 5.58 16.39 4.66
CA PHE A 250 4.84 16.09 3.42
C PHE A 250 3.33 16.26 3.59
N LEU A 251 2.75 15.76 4.68
CA LEU A 251 1.32 15.89 4.96
C LEU A 251 0.92 17.34 5.25
N SER A 252 1.79 18.12 5.90
CA SER A 252 1.59 19.56 6.10
C SER A 252 1.54 20.31 4.76
N ASP A 253 2.49 20.04 3.86
CA ASP A 253 2.50 20.61 2.52
C ASP A 253 1.25 20.21 1.72
N LEU A 254 0.86 18.95 1.83
CA LEU A 254 -0.35 18.42 1.19
C LEU A 254 -1.63 19.08 1.73
N ARG A 255 -1.69 19.40 3.02
CA ARG A 255 -2.81 20.13 3.63
C ARG A 255 -2.87 21.57 3.14
N LEU A 256 -1.72 22.24 2.98
CA LEU A 256 -1.63 23.62 2.50
C LEU A 256 -1.93 23.74 1.00
N GLN A 257 -1.84 22.65 0.25
CA GLN A 257 -2.11 22.67 -1.19
C GLN A 257 -3.59 22.92 -1.48
N GLN A 258 -3.87 24.04 -2.16
CA GLN A 258 -5.24 24.47 -2.47
C GLN A 258 -5.85 23.66 -3.64
N ASN A 259 -5.02 23.29 -4.63
CA ASN A 259 -5.48 22.56 -5.80
C ASN A 259 -5.78 21.08 -5.42
N SER A 260 -7.05 20.68 -5.54
CA SER A 260 -7.53 19.33 -5.19
C SER A 260 -6.91 18.23 -6.06
N GLU A 261 -6.62 18.54 -7.33
CA GLU A 261 -6.07 17.59 -8.31
C GLU A 261 -4.60 17.27 -7.99
N ILE A 262 -3.81 18.32 -7.70
CA ILE A 262 -2.42 18.17 -7.26
C ILE A 262 -2.38 17.42 -5.93
N ARG A 263 -3.26 17.76 -4.98
CA ARG A 263 -3.37 17.08 -3.69
C ARG A 263 -3.66 15.58 -3.85
N SER A 264 -4.57 15.22 -4.77
CA SER A 264 -4.87 13.82 -5.06
C SER A 264 -3.69 13.08 -5.68
N ALA A 265 -2.97 13.73 -6.61
CA ALA A 265 -1.77 13.16 -7.21
C ALA A 265 -0.62 12.99 -6.19
N MET A 266 -0.42 13.98 -5.30
CA MET A 266 0.55 13.88 -4.21
C MET A 266 0.20 12.73 -3.26
N LEU A 267 -1.08 12.57 -2.91
CA LEU A 267 -1.51 11.45 -2.06
C LEU A 267 -1.30 10.10 -2.75
N ALA A 268 -1.57 10.00 -4.06
CA ALA A 268 -1.27 8.79 -4.83
C ALA A 268 0.23 8.49 -4.86
N ALA A 269 1.09 9.51 -4.94
CA ALA A 269 2.54 9.34 -4.84
C ALA A 269 2.96 8.87 -3.44
N PHE A 270 2.38 9.43 -2.38
CA PHE A 270 2.62 9.03 -1.00
C PHE A 270 2.29 7.55 -0.75
N THR A 271 1.19 7.06 -1.33
CA THR A 271 0.79 5.64 -1.24
C THR A 271 1.54 4.72 -2.21
N GLY A 272 2.62 5.19 -2.85
CA GLY A 272 3.43 4.40 -3.79
C GLY A 272 2.80 4.16 -5.17
N ASN A 273 1.61 4.73 -5.45
CA ASN A 273 0.93 4.61 -6.74
C ASN A 273 1.47 5.62 -7.76
N PHE A 274 2.76 5.59 -8.06
CA PHE A 274 3.43 6.58 -8.90
C PHE A 274 2.88 6.65 -10.32
N ARG A 275 2.39 5.53 -10.88
CA ARG A 275 1.77 5.52 -12.22
C ARG A 275 0.46 6.29 -12.24
N GLU A 276 -0.33 6.14 -11.19
CA GLU A 276 -1.60 6.85 -11.02
C GLU A 276 -1.35 8.36 -10.79
N ALA A 277 -0.35 8.68 -9.95
CA ALA A 277 0.07 10.06 -9.73
C ALA A 277 0.54 10.75 -11.02
N ASP A 278 1.41 10.10 -11.83
CA ASP A 278 1.84 10.60 -13.14
C ASP A 278 0.64 10.81 -14.08
N ALA A 279 -0.27 9.84 -14.16
CA ALA A 279 -1.46 9.94 -15.00
C ALA A 279 -2.39 11.09 -14.58
N MET A 280 -2.61 11.30 -13.28
CA MET A 280 -3.40 12.40 -12.75
C MET A 280 -2.77 13.77 -13.08
N LEU A 281 -1.45 13.91 -12.87
CA LEU A 281 -0.73 15.14 -13.19
C LEU A 281 -0.78 15.46 -14.70
N MET A 282 -0.64 14.44 -15.53
CA MET A 282 -0.71 14.58 -16.99
C MET A 282 -2.11 14.94 -17.47
N HIS A 283 -3.14 14.30 -16.93
CA HIS A 283 -4.53 14.61 -17.28
C HIS A 283 -4.88 16.07 -16.99
N ASN A 284 -4.39 16.57 -15.85
CA ASN A 284 -4.65 17.95 -15.40
C ASN A 284 -3.62 18.97 -15.93
N LYS A 285 -2.78 18.59 -16.91
CA LYS A 285 -1.78 19.44 -17.57
C LYS A 285 -0.69 20.02 -16.65
N HIS A 286 -0.45 19.39 -15.49
CA HIS A 286 0.66 19.75 -14.60
C HIS A 286 1.96 19.08 -15.05
N ILE A 287 2.43 19.42 -16.27
CA ILE A 287 3.53 18.73 -16.96
C ILE A 287 4.82 18.81 -16.16
N PHE A 288 5.16 20.00 -15.64
CA PHE A 288 6.37 20.19 -14.85
C PHE A 288 6.40 19.27 -13.61
N ARG A 289 5.29 19.19 -12.87
CA ARG A 289 5.20 18.34 -11.69
C ARG A 289 5.31 16.86 -12.04
N ALA A 290 4.75 16.43 -13.18
CA ALA A 290 4.91 15.06 -13.67
C ALA A 290 6.37 14.75 -14.04
N ILE A 291 7.09 15.69 -14.69
CA ILE A 291 8.51 15.56 -14.98
C ILE A 291 9.32 15.46 -13.68
N MET A 292 9.09 16.36 -12.71
CA MET A 292 9.78 16.36 -11.42
C MET A 292 9.52 15.08 -10.62
N LEU A 293 8.28 14.57 -10.62
CA LEU A 293 7.94 13.28 -10.02
C LEU A 293 8.76 12.15 -10.63
N ASN A 294 8.86 12.09 -11.97
CA ASN A 294 9.64 11.04 -12.64
C ASN A 294 11.16 11.20 -12.41
N ILE A 295 11.68 12.43 -12.29
CA ILE A 295 13.07 12.69 -11.91
C ILE A 295 13.36 12.17 -10.50
N SER A 296 12.51 12.49 -9.52
CA SER A 296 12.67 12.04 -8.13
C SER A 296 12.59 10.52 -7.96
N LEU A 297 11.84 9.85 -8.84
CA LEU A 297 11.74 8.40 -8.91
C LEU A 297 12.84 7.74 -9.76
N PHE A 298 13.83 8.50 -10.23
CA PHE A 298 14.89 8.03 -11.13
C PHE A 298 14.37 7.40 -12.44
N ARG A 299 13.14 7.72 -12.86
CA ARG A 299 12.54 7.29 -14.12
C ARG A 299 12.94 8.24 -15.25
N TRP A 300 14.25 8.29 -15.53
CA TRP A 300 14.87 9.25 -16.42
C TRP A 300 14.31 9.23 -17.84
N GLN A 301 14.11 8.04 -18.41
CA GLN A 301 13.55 7.89 -19.76
C GLN A 301 12.14 8.50 -19.84
N ARG A 302 11.29 8.23 -18.84
CA ARG A 302 9.94 8.79 -18.81
C ARG A 302 9.95 10.32 -18.66
N ALA A 303 10.82 10.85 -17.83
CA ALA A 303 10.99 12.30 -17.69
C ALA A 303 11.43 12.95 -19.01
N LEU A 304 12.39 12.33 -19.71
CA LEU A 304 12.87 12.80 -21.01
C LEU A 304 11.76 12.71 -22.07
N GLU A 305 11.01 11.62 -22.16
CA GLU A 305 9.87 11.46 -23.08
C GLU A 305 8.84 12.59 -22.90
N LEU A 306 8.49 12.89 -21.65
CA LEU A 306 7.54 13.97 -21.33
C LEU A 306 8.10 15.33 -21.75
N ALA A 307 9.36 15.63 -21.45
CA ALA A 307 10.00 16.88 -21.83
C ALA A 307 10.05 17.07 -23.35
N ILE A 308 10.37 16.02 -24.11
CA ILE A 308 10.40 16.02 -25.59
C ILE A 308 8.98 16.21 -26.14
N LYS A 309 8.02 15.43 -25.64
CA LYS A 309 6.63 15.45 -26.13
C LYS A 309 5.99 16.82 -25.99
N TYR A 310 6.22 17.48 -24.88
CA TYR A 310 5.64 18.80 -24.59
C TYR A 310 6.56 19.96 -24.93
N LYS A 311 7.81 19.68 -25.35
CA LYS A 311 8.85 20.68 -25.71
C LYS A 311 9.09 21.68 -24.57
N THR A 312 9.06 21.22 -23.33
CA THR A 312 9.24 22.04 -22.13
C THR A 312 10.15 21.34 -21.13
N HIS A 313 10.94 22.09 -20.39
CA HIS A 313 11.78 21.60 -19.28
C HIS A 313 12.84 20.53 -19.65
N LEU A 314 13.26 20.48 -20.91
CA LEU A 314 14.30 19.53 -21.36
C LEU A 314 15.62 19.81 -20.65
N GLU A 315 16.00 21.08 -20.52
CA GLU A 315 17.18 21.55 -19.79
C GLU A 315 17.18 21.07 -18.34
N THR A 316 16.02 21.16 -17.69
CA THR A 316 15.84 20.68 -16.30
C THR A 316 16.13 19.19 -16.19
N VAL A 317 15.57 18.36 -17.07
CA VAL A 317 15.78 16.90 -17.05
C VAL A 317 17.25 16.56 -17.28
N ILE A 318 17.88 17.18 -18.26
CA ILE A 318 19.30 16.94 -18.57
C ILE A 318 20.19 17.42 -17.43
N GLY A 319 19.92 18.60 -16.83
CA GLY A 319 20.68 19.14 -15.73
C GLY A 319 20.62 18.25 -14.47
N TYR A 320 19.43 17.78 -14.09
CA TYR A 320 19.29 16.85 -12.96
C TYR A 320 19.98 15.50 -13.25
N ARG A 321 19.91 15.02 -14.49
CA ARG A 321 20.59 13.78 -14.90
C ARG A 321 22.10 13.92 -14.81
N GLN A 322 22.69 15.02 -15.32
CA GLN A 322 24.13 15.30 -15.24
C GLN A 322 24.58 15.39 -13.77
N ARG A 323 23.85 16.09 -12.94
CA ARG A 323 24.14 16.19 -11.51
C ARG A 323 24.15 14.80 -10.85
N TYR A 324 23.14 13.98 -11.11
CA TYR A 324 23.06 12.60 -10.59
C TYR A 324 24.28 11.76 -11.02
N LEU A 325 24.71 11.85 -12.29
CA LEU A 325 25.86 11.12 -12.80
C LEU A 325 27.16 11.62 -12.16
N GLN A 326 27.33 12.92 -11.97
CA GLN A 326 28.48 13.49 -11.27
C GLN A 326 28.56 13.02 -9.81
N GLU A 327 27.45 13.04 -9.08
CA GLU A 327 27.37 12.57 -7.69
C GLU A 327 27.65 11.07 -7.57
N THR A 328 27.20 10.26 -8.55
CA THR A 328 27.41 8.80 -8.56
C THR A 328 28.72 8.39 -9.24
N ARG A 329 29.48 9.35 -9.80
CA ARG A 329 30.72 9.11 -10.57
C ARG A 329 30.53 8.14 -11.73
N ARG A 330 29.44 8.27 -12.46
CA ARG A 330 29.10 7.48 -13.64
C ARG A 330 29.11 8.35 -14.88
N GLU A 331 29.39 7.72 -16.02
CA GLU A 331 29.28 8.37 -17.32
C GLU A 331 27.91 8.09 -17.93
N GLU A 332 27.45 9.00 -18.81
CA GLU A 332 26.20 8.80 -19.54
C GLU A 332 26.40 7.75 -20.65
N ILE A 333 25.54 6.74 -20.67
CA ILE A 333 25.58 5.64 -21.64
C ILE A 333 24.35 5.73 -22.57
N ASP A 334 23.28 6.38 -22.14
CA ASP A 334 22.04 6.45 -22.92
C ASP A 334 22.19 7.38 -24.14
N PRO A 335 22.04 6.85 -25.38
CA PRO A 335 22.24 7.61 -26.61
C PRO A 335 21.25 8.79 -26.73
N ASN A 336 20.05 8.68 -26.15
CA ASN A 336 19.07 9.75 -26.20
C ASN A 336 19.54 10.95 -25.36
N PHE A 337 20.05 10.70 -24.14
CA PHE A 337 20.60 11.76 -23.31
C PHE A 337 21.83 12.41 -23.92
N LEU A 338 22.75 11.64 -24.50
CA LEU A 338 23.95 12.13 -25.20
C LEU A 338 23.57 13.08 -26.36
N ARG A 339 22.57 12.69 -27.15
CA ARG A 339 22.07 13.52 -28.26
C ARG A 339 21.55 14.88 -27.79
N TYR A 340 20.64 14.87 -26.81
CA TYR A 340 20.03 16.11 -26.33
C TYR A 340 20.98 16.94 -25.48
N GLN A 341 21.96 16.34 -24.82
CA GLN A 341 23.00 17.06 -24.09
C GLN A 341 23.84 17.96 -24.99
N SER A 342 24.11 17.52 -26.24
CA SER A 342 24.86 18.33 -27.22
C SER A 342 24.04 19.47 -27.81
N GLU A 343 22.71 19.40 -27.73
CA GLU A 343 21.77 20.40 -28.28
C GLU A 343 21.35 21.47 -27.25
N VAL A 344 21.51 21.18 -25.98
CA VAL A 344 21.02 22.03 -24.89
C VAL A 344 22.18 22.60 -24.07
N ASP A 345 22.23 23.92 -23.96
CA ASP A 345 23.16 24.61 -23.03
C ASP A 345 22.59 24.55 -21.62
N VAL A 346 23.24 23.78 -20.74
CA VAL A 346 22.72 23.50 -19.39
C VAL A 346 23.44 24.33 -18.34
N MET A 347 22.71 25.18 -17.65
CA MET A 347 23.23 25.90 -16.49
C MET A 347 23.04 25.08 -15.19
N LEU A 348 24.06 24.31 -14.82
CA LEU A 348 24.06 23.49 -13.60
C LEU A 348 23.77 24.28 -12.32
N ASP A 349 24.17 25.54 -12.26
CA ASP A 349 23.92 26.41 -11.11
C ASP A 349 22.43 26.78 -10.95
N GLU A 350 21.68 26.87 -12.03
CA GLU A 350 20.22 27.09 -12.00
C GLU A 350 19.51 25.83 -11.49
N VAL A 351 19.94 24.67 -11.92
CA VAL A 351 19.46 23.38 -11.40
C VAL A 351 19.74 23.22 -9.92
N ARG A 352 20.93 23.63 -9.45
CA ARG A 352 21.30 23.62 -8.01
C ARG A 352 20.45 24.54 -7.15
N ARG A 353 19.99 25.66 -7.68
CA ARG A 353 19.12 26.61 -6.96
C ARG A 353 17.66 26.21 -6.88
N GLY A 354 17.30 25.02 -7.37
CA GLY A 354 15.92 24.57 -7.46
C GLY A 354 15.30 24.84 -8.81
N GLY A 355 16.14 25.15 -9.79
CA GLY A 355 15.97 25.05 -11.23
C GLY A 355 14.73 25.62 -11.86
N LEU A 356 14.33 26.79 -11.45
CA LEU A 356 13.06 27.32 -11.90
C LEU A 356 13.26 28.45 -12.86
N THR A 357 13.53 28.09 -14.11
CA THR A 357 13.64 29.06 -15.22
C THR A 357 12.29 29.50 -15.78
N SER A 358 11.17 28.90 -15.41
CA SER A 358 9.85 29.38 -15.84
C SER A 358 9.10 30.12 -14.74
N ARG A 359 8.64 31.34 -15.06
CA ARG A 359 7.82 32.19 -14.19
C ARG A 359 6.55 31.49 -13.63
N GLU A 360 6.09 30.41 -14.26
CA GLU A 360 4.92 29.64 -13.85
C GLU A 360 5.17 28.82 -12.59
N VAL A 361 6.40 28.40 -12.34
CA VAL A 361 6.74 27.54 -11.22
C VAL A 361 7.03 28.34 -9.94
N ALA A 362 7.48 29.58 -10.07
CA ALA A 362 7.70 30.47 -8.91
C ALA A 362 6.39 30.83 -8.16
N LEU A 363 5.24 30.63 -8.78
CA LEU A 363 3.91 30.87 -8.20
C LEU A 363 3.27 29.59 -7.61
N GLU A 364 3.80 28.38 -7.90
CA GLU A 364 3.14 27.12 -7.56
C GLU A 364 3.85 26.26 -6.51
N GLU A 365 5.06 26.61 -6.02
CA GLU A 365 5.83 25.68 -5.20
C GLU A 365 5.87 25.94 -3.68
N PRO A 366 5.59 24.86 -2.93
CA PRO A 366 6.32 24.56 -1.71
C PRO A 366 7.65 23.84 -2.08
N ARG A 367 8.78 24.40 -1.66
CA ARG A 367 10.17 23.99 -1.98
C ARG A 367 10.58 22.55 -1.56
N HIS A 368 9.65 21.71 -1.15
CA HIS A 368 9.92 20.48 -0.40
C HIS A 368 9.37 19.19 -1.00
N PHE A 369 8.72 19.24 -2.16
CA PHE A 369 8.14 18.06 -2.82
C PHE A 369 9.18 16.94 -3.09
N LEU A 370 10.45 17.33 -3.30
CA LEU A 370 11.54 16.42 -3.67
C LEU A 370 12.32 15.81 -2.48
N GLN A 371 12.14 16.33 -1.26
CA GLN A 371 12.88 15.84 -0.09
C GLN A 371 12.12 14.78 0.71
N ALA A 372 10.83 14.59 0.44
CA ALA A 372 9.95 13.70 1.19
C ALA A 372 9.55 12.41 0.42
N LEU A 373 9.96 12.29 -0.84
CA LEU A 373 9.87 11.09 -1.67
C LEU A 373 11.24 10.39 -1.75
#